data_cf994dc6f6e9576fc1a3114f8788aeaf
#
_entry.id   cf994dc6f6e9576fc1a3114f8788aeaf
#
_cell.length_a   1.000
_cell.length_b   1.000
_cell.length_c   1.000
_cell.angle_alpha   90.00
_cell.angle_beta   90.00
_cell.angle_gamma   90.00
#
_symmetry.space_group_name_H-M   'P 1'
#
loop_
_entity.id
_entity.type
_entity.pdbx_description
1 polymer ?
#
loop_
_entity_poly.entity_id
_entity_poly.type
_entity_poly.pdbx_seq_one_letter_code
_entity_poly.pdbx_strand_id
1 'polypeptide(L)'
;MTYKYNPFWQQRIRETVRHALNVHPRLTALRVDLRFPDVPAATDAAVISRDLRFPDVPAATDAAVISRFINALKARIDAYQKRKHREGKRVHPTTLHYVWAREFGECKGKKHYHLMLLVNRDTWCRAGDYRAPGSLAGMIEQAWCSALGVDAGCHATLVHFPAWPAVWLARNDDTGFQQVLERADYLAKEHTKAHCTGERNFGCSRG
;
A
#
# COMPACT_ATOMS: atom_id res chain seq x y z
N MET A 1 -0.90 25.40 7.88
CA MET A 1 -0.13 25.29 6.62
C MET A 1 -1.07 24.83 5.51
N THR A 2 -1.17 25.61 4.44
CA THR A 2 -2.00 25.22 3.29
C THR A 2 -1.10 24.43 2.33
N TYR A 3 -1.40 23.14 2.13
CA TYR A 3 -0.65 22.32 1.19
C TYR A 3 -1.11 22.57 -0.24
N LYS A 4 -0.16 22.58 -1.18
CA LYS A 4 -0.46 22.56 -2.61
C LYS A 4 -0.71 21.12 -3.03
N TYR A 5 -1.86 20.89 -3.68
CA TYR A 5 -2.25 19.59 -4.20
C TYR A 5 -2.17 19.55 -5.72
N ASN A 6 -1.80 18.41 -6.27
CA ASN A 6 -1.77 18.20 -7.71
C ASN A 6 -3.19 17.85 -8.21
N PRO A 7 -3.84 18.70 -9.03
CA PRO A 7 -5.22 18.49 -9.44
C PRO A 7 -5.40 17.27 -10.35
N PHE A 8 -4.38 16.94 -11.14
CA PHE A 8 -4.41 15.73 -11.97
C PHE A 8 -4.41 14.45 -11.11
N TRP A 9 -3.62 14.41 -10.04
CA TRP A 9 -3.62 13.28 -9.11
C TRP A 9 -4.93 13.17 -8.34
N GLN A 10 -5.50 14.28 -7.90
CA GLN A 10 -6.82 14.30 -7.26
C GLN A 10 -7.89 13.74 -8.20
N GLN A 11 -7.88 14.13 -9.47
CA GLN A 11 -8.79 13.58 -10.46
C GLN A 11 -8.60 12.07 -10.64
N ARG A 12 -7.35 11.58 -10.73
CA ARG A 12 -7.03 10.14 -10.82
C ARG A 12 -7.48 9.35 -9.59
N ILE A 13 -7.36 9.92 -8.39
CA ILE A 13 -7.88 9.34 -7.15
C ILE A 13 -9.39 9.16 -7.27
N ARG A 14 -10.10 10.22 -7.62
CA ARG A 14 -11.57 10.22 -7.77
C ARG A 14 -12.04 9.16 -8.78
N GLU A 15 -11.40 9.09 -9.95
CA GLU A 15 -11.70 8.09 -10.98
C GLU A 15 -11.47 6.67 -10.49
N THR A 16 -10.36 6.43 -9.78
CA THR A 16 -10.02 5.11 -9.23
C THR A 16 -11.06 4.65 -8.21
N VAL A 17 -11.51 5.54 -7.31
CA VAL A 17 -12.55 5.21 -6.32
C VAL A 17 -13.89 4.92 -7.00
N ARG A 18 -14.29 5.73 -8.00
CA ARG A 18 -15.50 5.47 -8.77
C ARG A 18 -15.45 4.16 -9.51
N HIS A 19 -14.32 3.87 -10.17
CA HIS A 19 -14.14 2.61 -10.88
C HIS A 19 -14.24 1.42 -9.92
N ALA A 20 -13.59 1.50 -8.76
CA ALA A 20 -13.67 0.46 -7.73
C ALA A 20 -15.11 0.22 -7.24
N LEU A 21 -15.93 1.29 -7.08
CA LEU A 21 -17.35 1.20 -6.73
C LEU A 21 -18.20 0.57 -7.84
N ASN A 22 -17.83 0.75 -9.10
CA ASN A 22 -18.51 0.08 -10.23
C ASN A 22 -18.27 -1.43 -10.20
N VAL A 23 -17.07 -1.86 -9.81
CA VAL A 23 -16.71 -3.28 -9.68
C VAL A 23 -17.31 -3.88 -8.41
N HIS A 24 -17.23 -3.18 -7.29
CA HIS A 24 -17.72 -3.62 -5.98
C HIS A 24 -18.63 -2.55 -5.37
N PRO A 25 -19.92 -2.83 -5.19
CA PRO A 25 -20.87 -1.83 -4.69
C PRO A 25 -20.60 -1.38 -3.23
N ARG A 26 -19.80 -2.13 -2.50
CA ARG A 26 -19.35 -1.83 -1.13
C ARG A 26 -17.85 -2.00 -1.02
N LEU A 27 -17.14 -0.97 -0.57
CA LEU A 27 -15.68 -0.97 -0.45
C LEU A 27 -15.23 -0.73 0.99
N THR A 28 -14.08 -1.29 1.32
CA THR A 28 -13.20 -0.83 2.37
C THR A 28 -12.03 -0.12 1.71
N ALA A 29 -11.87 1.17 2.01
CA ALA A 29 -10.71 1.97 1.67
C ALA A 29 -9.73 1.90 2.85
N LEU A 30 -8.57 1.28 2.65
CA LEU A 30 -7.58 1.03 3.69
C LEU A 30 -6.32 1.86 3.43
N ARG A 31 -5.96 2.72 4.39
CA ARG A 31 -4.71 3.47 4.35
C ARG A 31 -3.56 2.64 4.90
N VAL A 32 -2.43 2.66 4.17
CA VAL A 32 -1.21 1.92 4.52
C VAL A 32 0.00 2.77 4.18
N ASP A 33 1.00 2.77 5.06
CA ASP A 33 2.29 3.39 4.82
C ASP A 33 3.37 2.30 4.74
N LEU A 34 4.16 2.29 3.67
CA LEU A 34 5.22 1.32 3.43
C LEU A 34 6.57 2.00 3.61
N ARG A 35 7.36 1.50 4.54
CA ARG A 35 8.68 2.02 4.91
C ARG A 35 9.78 1.10 4.41
N PHE A 36 10.97 1.66 4.25
CA PHE A 36 12.17 0.89 3.96
C PHE A 36 12.94 0.58 5.24
N PRO A 37 13.67 -0.53 5.29
CA PRO A 37 14.57 -0.80 6.42
C PRO A 37 15.62 0.30 6.53
N ASP A 38 16.10 0.52 7.73
CA ASP A 38 17.26 1.38 7.95
C ASP A 38 18.50 0.69 7.34
N VAL A 39 19.18 1.40 6.44
CA VAL A 39 20.48 0.93 5.98
C VAL A 39 21.47 1.15 7.13
N PRO A 40 22.19 0.12 7.58
CA PRO A 40 23.25 0.30 8.57
C PRO A 40 24.23 1.39 8.12
N ALA A 41 24.73 2.19 9.05
CA ALA A 41 25.79 3.14 8.74
C ALA A 41 26.97 2.39 8.13
N ALA A 42 27.67 3.00 7.17
CA ALA A 42 28.74 2.35 6.39
C ALA A 42 29.86 1.69 7.22
N THR A 43 30.01 2.08 8.50
CA THR A 43 30.92 1.49 9.47
C THR A 43 30.52 0.07 9.91
N ASP A 44 29.23 -0.26 9.88
CA ASP A 44 28.73 -1.56 10.33
C ASP A 44 28.55 -2.55 9.16
N ALA A 45 28.52 -2.04 7.92
CA ALA A 45 28.32 -2.85 6.73
C ALA A 45 29.46 -3.86 6.47
N ALA A 46 30.69 -3.54 6.88
CA ALA A 46 31.84 -4.42 6.69
C ALA A 46 31.85 -5.65 7.63
N VAL A 47 31.19 -5.56 8.78
CA VAL A 47 31.14 -6.64 9.78
C VAL A 47 29.92 -7.54 9.54
N ILE A 48 28.81 -6.99 9.07
CA ILE A 48 27.53 -7.71 8.86
C ILE A 48 27.54 -8.48 7.53
N SER A 49 28.40 -8.11 6.58
CA SER A 49 28.47 -8.65 5.22
C SER A 49 28.86 -10.14 5.12
N ARG A 50 29.25 -10.81 6.20
CA ARG A 50 29.69 -12.22 6.13
C ARG A 50 28.60 -13.25 6.37
N ASP A 51 27.49 -12.91 7.04
CA ASP A 51 26.47 -13.89 7.43
C ASP A 51 25.01 -13.58 7.02
N LEU A 52 24.72 -12.41 6.50
CA LEU A 52 23.36 -12.06 6.06
C LEU A 52 23.40 -11.65 4.59
N ARG A 53 22.86 -12.46 3.70
CA ARG A 53 22.60 -12.12 2.30
C ARG A 53 21.57 -11.01 2.20
N PHE A 54 21.97 -9.77 2.52
CA PHE A 54 21.23 -8.61 2.07
C PHE A 54 21.58 -8.39 0.58
N PRO A 55 20.59 -8.25 -0.30
CA PRO A 55 20.91 -7.86 -1.66
C PRO A 55 21.64 -6.50 -1.63
N ASP A 56 22.77 -6.40 -2.29
CA ASP A 56 23.70 -5.25 -2.30
C ASP A 56 23.12 -3.96 -2.92
N VAL A 57 21.87 -3.98 -3.33
CA VAL A 57 21.19 -2.80 -3.86
C VAL A 57 20.23 -2.28 -2.80
N PRO A 58 20.41 -1.04 -2.32
CA PRO A 58 19.42 -0.45 -1.43
C PRO A 58 18.05 -0.49 -2.09
N ALA A 59 17.11 -1.26 -1.54
CA ALA A 59 15.74 -1.33 -2.02
C ALA A 59 15.08 0.07 -2.16
N ALA A 60 15.66 1.06 -1.46
CA ALA A 60 15.31 2.46 -1.57
C ALA A 60 15.54 3.08 -2.96
N THR A 61 16.47 2.54 -3.77
CA THR A 61 16.78 3.04 -5.13
C THR A 61 16.02 2.29 -6.23
N ASP A 62 15.29 1.23 -5.89
CA ASP A 62 14.56 0.41 -6.83
C ASP A 62 13.19 1.03 -7.16
N ALA A 63 13.08 1.59 -8.37
CA ALA A 63 11.83 2.16 -8.89
C ALA A 63 10.72 1.12 -9.09
N ALA A 64 11.07 -0.17 -9.22
CA ALA A 64 10.10 -1.25 -9.47
C ALA A 64 9.51 -1.86 -8.19
N VAL A 65 10.03 -1.53 -7.01
CA VAL A 65 9.62 -2.14 -5.74
C VAL A 65 8.11 -2.03 -5.48
N ILE A 66 7.51 -0.88 -5.76
CA ILE A 66 6.07 -0.68 -5.57
C ILE A 66 5.24 -1.56 -6.51
N SER A 67 5.71 -1.78 -7.73
CA SER A 67 5.05 -2.68 -8.69
C SER A 67 5.15 -4.13 -8.25
N ARG A 68 6.30 -4.57 -7.72
CA ARG A 68 6.46 -5.90 -7.13
C ARG A 68 5.53 -6.10 -5.93
N PHE A 69 5.43 -5.11 -5.04
CA PHE A 69 4.50 -5.14 -3.92
C PHE A 69 3.06 -5.34 -4.39
N ILE A 70 2.58 -4.51 -5.33
CA ILE A 70 1.21 -4.59 -5.84
C ILE A 70 0.94 -5.97 -6.45
N ASN A 71 1.86 -6.50 -7.26
CA ASN A 71 1.72 -7.82 -7.87
C ASN A 71 1.72 -8.94 -6.82
N ALA A 72 2.60 -8.87 -5.82
CA ALA A 72 2.65 -9.82 -4.72
C ALA A 72 1.37 -9.79 -3.87
N LEU A 73 0.80 -8.60 -3.62
CA LEU A 73 -0.46 -8.47 -2.88
C LEU A 73 -1.66 -9.03 -3.69
N LYS A 74 -1.74 -8.71 -4.98
CA LYS A 74 -2.77 -9.28 -5.88
C LYS A 74 -2.74 -10.81 -5.88
N ALA A 75 -1.55 -11.39 -6.01
CA ALA A 75 -1.37 -12.84 -6.00
C ALA A 75 -1.83 -13.48 -4.67
N ARG A 76 -1.56 -12.84 -3.53
CA ARG A 76 -2.01 -13.31 -2.21
C ARG A 76 -3.52 -13.22 -2.03
N ILE A 77 -4.13 -12.15 -2.50
CA ILE A 77 -5.59 -11.97 -2.50
C ILE A 77 -6.25 -13.07 -3.34
N ASP A 78 -5.74 -13.33 -4.54
CA ASP A 78 -6.24 -14.37 -5.42
C ASP A 78 -6.09 -15.78 -4.80
N ALA A 79 -4.93 -16.08 -4.24
CA ALA A 79 -4.67 -17.32 -3.53
C ALA A 79 -5.61 -17.50 -2.32
N TYR A 80 -5.89 -16.44 -1.56
CA TYR A 80 -6.86 -16.45 -0.46
C TYR A 80 -8.26 -16.82 -0.95
N GLN A 81 -8.74 -16.18 -2.01
CA GLN A 81 -10.06 -16.45 -2.58
C GLN A 81 -10.17 -17.90 -3.07
N LYS A 82 -9.16 -18.38 -3.81
CA LYS A 82 -9.10 -19.77 -4.30
C LYS A 82 -9.10 -20.78 -3.16
N ARG A 83 -8.35 -20.51 -2.07
CA ARG A 83 -8.34 -21.39 -0.89
C ARG A 83 -9.71 -21.42 -0.23
N LYS A 84 -10.36 -20.28 0.01
CA LYS A 84 -11.69 -20.20 0.61
C LYS A 84 -12.73 -20.95 -0.22
N HIS A 85 -12.68 -20.82 -1.53
CA HIS A 85 -13.56 -21.54 -2.43
C HIS A 85 -13.37 -23.07 -2.32
N ARG A 86 -12.12 -23.56 -2.31
CA ARG A 86 -11.80 -24.97 -2.11
C ARG A 86 -12.24 -25.53 -0.75
N GLU A 87 -12.25 -24.68 0.28
CA GLU A 87 -12.77 -25.01 1.61
C GLU A 87 -14.31 -25.03 1.67
N GLY A 88 -15.01 -24.84 0.56
CA GLY A 88 -16.48 -24.76 0.52
C GLY A 88 -17.06 -23.52 1.19
N LYS A 89 -16.23 -22.52 1.50
CA LYS A 89 -16.68 -21.27 2.13
C LYS A 89 -17.20 -20.30 1.10
N ARG A 90 -18.21 -19.52 1.50
CA ARG A 90 -18.70 -18.40 0.67
C ARG A 90 -17.58 -17.41 0.39
N VAL A 91 -17.35 -17.14 -0.89
CA VAL A 91 -16.35 -16.18 -1.36
C VAL A 91 -17.05 -14.98 -1.98
N HIS A 92 -16.69 -13.80 -1.55
CA HIS A 92 -17.06 -12.54 -2.22
C HIS A 92 -15.88 -12.13 -3.09
N PRO A 93 -16.01 -12.15 -4.43
CA PRO A 93 -14.91 -11.77 -5.31
C PRO A 93 -14.37 -10.39 -4.99
N THR A 94 -13.06 -10.28 -4.95
CA THR A 94 -12.37 -9.01 -4.69
C THR A 94 -11.30 -8.76 -5.75
N THR A 95 -11.42 -7.61 -6.42
CA THR A 95 -10.36 -7.02 -7.24
C THR A 95 -9.70 -5.91 -6.41
N LEU A 96 -8.38 -5.93 -6.32
CA LEU A 96 -7.62 -4.89 -5.64
C LEU A 96 -7.52 -3.66 -6.54
N HIS A 97 -8.10 -2.54 -6.10
CA HIS A 97 -7.81 -1.22 -6.63
C HIS A 97 -6.93 -0.45 -5.65
N TYR A 98 -6.14 0.48 -6.14
CA TYR A 98 -5.17 1.18 -5.30
C TYR A 98 -4.79 2.53 -5.88
N VAL A 99 -4.36 3.40 -4.99
CA VAL A 99 -3.61 4.62 -5.27
C VAL A 99 -2.38 4.63 -4.37
N TRP A 100 -1.24 5.07 -4.88
CA TRP A 100 -0.04 5.24 -4.07
C TRP A 100 0.68 6.54 -4.41
N ALA A 101 1.36 7.08 -3.41
CA ALA A 101 2.26 8.22 -3.54
C ALA A 101 3.60 7.89 -2.88
N ARG A 102 4.69 8.27 -3.56
CA ARG A 102 6.05 8.20 -3.04
C ARG A 102 6.41 9.52 -2.38
N GLU A 103 6.95 9.45 -1.19
CA GLU A 103 7.37 10.62 -0.42
C GLU A 103 8.76 10.42 0.21
N PHE A 104 9.37 11.54 0.61
CA PHE A 104 10.61 11.55 1.35
C PHE A 104 10.38 12.27 2.68
N GLY A 105 10.78 11.63 3.79
CA GLY A 105 10.59 12.17 5.13
C GLY A 105 11.36 13.47 5.33
N GLU A 106 10.72 14.48 5.93
CA GLU A 106 11.28 15.83 6.12
C GLU A 106 12.58 15.82 6.94
N CYS A 107 12.65 15.00 8.00
CA CYS A 107 13.82 15.00 8.91
C CYS A 107 14.99 14.13 8.44
N LYS A 108 14.73 13.00 7.78
CA LYS A 108 15.76 12.02 7.42
C LYS A 108 15.84 11.72 5.93
N GLY A 109 15.03 12.38 5.10
CA GLY A 109 15.00 12.15 3.66
C GLY A 109 14.65 10.71 3.25
N LYS A 110 14.14 9.86 4.18
CA LYS A 110 13.87 8.46 3.88
C LYS A 110 12.68 8.32 2.96
N LYS A 111 12.88 7.58 1.88
CA LYS A 111 11.83 7.18 0.95
C LYS A 111 10.79 6.31 1.64
N HIS A 112 9.54 6.58 1.38
CA HIS A 112 8.41 5.76 1.82
C HIS A 112 7.23 5.90 0.84
N TYR A 113 6.27 4.99 0.94
CA TYR A 113 5.05 5.06 0.15
C TYR A 113 3.84 5.19 1.07
N HIS A 114 2.93 6.08 0.71
CA HIS A 114 1.58 6.12 1.23
C HIS A 114 0.62 5.51 0.23
N LEU A 115 -0.28 4.66 0.70
CA LEU A 115 -1.25 3.97 -0.15
C LEU A 115 -2.67 4.12 0.37
N MET A 116 -3.61 4.11 -0.56
CA MET A 116 -5.00 3.79 -0.34
C MET A 116 -5.32 2.52 -1.13
N LEU A 117 -5.64 1.45 -0.42
CA LEU A 117 -6.07 0.17 -1.00
C LEU A 117 -7.59 0.10 -0.94
N LEU A 118 -8.23 -0.31 -2.03
CA LEU A 118 -9.68 -0.42 -2.14
C LEU A 118 -10.01 -1.89 -2.41
N VAL A 119 -10.74 -2.50 -1.50
CA VAL A 119 -11.14 -3.92 -1.57
C VAL A 119 -12.63 -4.07 -1.31
N ASN A 120 -13.21 -5.20 -1.76
CA ASN A 120 -14.60 -5.52 -1.48
C ASN A 120 -14.82 -5.64 0.04
N ARG A 121 -15.72 -4.83 0.60
CA ARG A 121 -16.04 -4.82 2.03
C ARG A 121 -16.64 -6.15 2.51
N ASP A 122 -17.30 -6.89 1.63
CA ASP A 122 -17.91 -8.18 1.96
C ASP A 122 -16.87 -9.28 2.16
N THR A 123 -15.64 -9.06 1.64
CA THR A 123 -14.50 -9.94 1.90
C THR A 123 -13.70 -9.45 3.10
N TRP A 124 -13.39 -8.16 3.14
CA TRP A 124 -12.63 -7.54 4.23
C TRP A 124 -13.25 -6.22 4.67
N CYS A 125 -13.98 -6.25 5.78
CA CYS A 125 -14.51 -5.03 6.40
C CYS A 125 -13.43 -4.21 7.13
N ARG A 126 -12.27 -4.82 7.44
CA ARG A 126 -11.11 -4.20 8.12
C ARG A 126 -9.83 -4.89 7.67
N ALA A 127 -8.68 -4.38 8.09
CA ALA A 127 -7.37 -5.01 7.88
C ALA A 127 -7.28 -6.42 8.52
N GLY A 128 -8.07 -6.68 9.54
CA GLY A 128 -8.06 -7.91 10.30
C GLY A 128 -7.01 -7.91 11.42
N ASP A 129 -6.67 -9.08 11.91
CA ASP A 129 -5.61 -9.25 12.91
C ASP A 129 -4.25 -9.03 12.27
N TYR A 130 -3.50 -8.06 12.76
CA TYR A 130 -2.15 -7.72 12.27
C TYR A 130 -1.12 -8.84 12.49
N ARG A 131 -1.38 -9.78 13.40
CA ARG A 131 -0.49 -10.92 13.68
C ARG A 131 -0.85 -12.18 12.88
N ALA A 132 -2.01 -12.20 12.24
CA ALA A 132 -2.48 -13.36 11.51
C ALA A 132 -2.04 -13.31 10.03
N PRO A 133 -1.18 -14.22 9.54
CA PRO A 133 -0.69 -14.23 8.16
C PRO A 133 -1.81 -14.33 7.10
N GLY A 134 -2.97 -14.88 7.48
CA GLY A 134 -4.14 -15.01 6.61
C GLY A 134 -5.08 -13.81 6.60
N SER A 135 -4.82 -12.77 7.40
CA SER A 135 -5.56 -11.51 7.38
C SER A 135 -5.14 -10.62 6.21
N LEU A 136 -5.92 -9.59 5.90
CA LEU A 136 -5.51 -8.61 4.88
C LEU A 136 -4.23 -7.87 5.31
N ALA A 137 -4.11 -7.51 6.59
CA ALA A 137 -2.90 -6.90 7.14
C ALA A 137 -1.67 -7.80 6.95
N GLY A 138 -1.75 -9.06 7.37
CA GLY A 138 -0.65 -10.02 7.20
C GLY A 138 -0.28 -10.26 5.73
N MET A 139 -1.25 -10.28 4.81
CA MET A 139 -0.97 -10.36 3.38
C MET A 139 -0.24 -9.12 2.85
N ILE A 140 -0.58 -7.92 3.34
CA ILE A 140 0.09 -6.66 2.99
C ILE A 140 1.54 -6.68 3.49
N GLU A 141 1.78 -7.08 4.74
CA GLU A 141 3.11 -7.20 5.34
C GLU A 141 3.99 -8.19 4.58
N GLN A 142 3.48 -9.39 4.32
CA GLN A 142 4.18 -10.40 3.53
C GLN A 142 4.46 -9.94 2.09
N ALA A 143 3.53 -9.20 1.46
CA ALA A 143 3.74 -8.67 0.13
C ALA A 143 4.84 -7.62 0.09
N TRP A 144 4.91 -6.74 1.11
CA TRP A 144 5.95 -5.73 1.19
C TRP A 144 7.32 -6.34 1.47
N CYS A 145 7.41 -7.21 2.46
CA CYS A 145 8.66 -7.92 2.75
C CYS A 145 9.17 -8.74 1.57
N SER A 146 8.26 -9.43 0.84
CA SER A 146 8.58 -10.13 -0.39
C SER A 146 9.11 -9.19 -1.49
N ALA A 147 8.54 -7.99 -1.64
CA ALA A 147 8.99 -7.00 -2.61
C ALA A 147 10.37 -6.43 -2.28
N LEU A 148 10.71 -6.36 -1.00
CA LEU A 148 12.01 -5.93 -0.49
C LEU A 148 13.06 -7.04 -0.48
N GLY A 149 12.65 -8.31 -0.55
CA GLY A 149 13.53 -9.47 -0.38
C GLY A 149 13.97 -9.71 1.08
N VAL A 150 13.14 -9.30 2.06
CA VAL A 150 13.42 -9.45 3.50
C VAL A 150 12.44 -10.41 4.17
N ASP A 151 12.84 -10.96 5.32
CA ASP A 151 11.97 -11.85 6.10
C ASP A 151 10.84 -11.09 6.80
N ALA A 152 9.60 -11.56 6.64
CA ALA A 152 8.41 -10.92 7.20
C ALA A 152 8.35 -11.05 8.75
N GLY A 153 8.91 -12.11 9.32
CA GLY A 153 8.93 -12.31 10.77
C GLY A 153 9.73 -11.22 11.50
N CYS A 154 10.78 -10.72 10.85
CA CYS A 154 11.66 -9.69 11.42
C CYS A 154 11.28 -8.26 10.99
N HIS A 155 10.54 -8.08 9.88
CA HIS A 155 10.37 -6.80 9.20
C HIS A 155 8.90 -6.37 9.04
N ALA A 156 7.95 -6.99 9.75
CA ALA A 156 6.52 -6.61 9.69
C ALA A 156 6.28 -5.11 10.00
N THR A 157 7.10 -4.51 10.89
CA THR A 157 7.01 -3.09 11.27
C THR A 157 7.31 -2.10 10.14
N LEU A 158 7.83 -2.57 8.99
CA LEU A 158 7.99 -1.75 7.78
C LEU A 158 6.64 -1.39 7.13
N VAL A 159 5.58 -2.10 7.49
CA VAL A 159 4.20 -1.74 7.14
C VAL A 159 3.55 -1.06 8.34
N HIS A 160 3.09 0.16 8.14
CA HIS A 160 2.42 0.94 9.18
C HIS A 160 0.98 1.21 8.78
N PHE A 161 0.06 0.91 9.69
CA PHE A 161 -1.35 1.26 9.56
C PHE A 161 -1.61 2.47 10.47
N PRO A 162 -1.96 3.64 9.93
CA PRO A 162 -2.26 4.81 10.75
C PRO A 162 -3.51 4.58 11.61
N ALA A 163 -3.75 5.46 12.58
CA ALA A 163 -4.96 5.40 13.38
C ALA A 163 -6.21 5.44 12.48
N TRP A 164 -7.18 4.55 12.76
CA TRP A 164 -8.41 4.43 11.96
C TRP A 164 -8.14 4.23 10.45
N PRO A 165 -7.40 3.18 10.07
CA PRO A 165 -6.88 3.04 8.71
C PRO A 165 -7.98 2.75 7.68
N ALA A 166 -9.13 2.23 8.10
CA ALA A 166 -10.22 1.81 7.23
C ALA A 166 -11.39 2.79 7.23
N VAL A 167 -11.88 3.11 6.03
CA VAL A 167 -13.15 3.82 5.81
C VAL A 167 -14.04 2.94 4.94
N TRP A 168 -15.30 2.88 5.26
CA TRP A 168 -16.30 2.18 4.46
C TRP A 168 -17.03 3.15 3.56
N LEU A 169 -17.31 2.70 2.36
CA LEU A 169 -18.17 3.43 1.44
C LEU A 169 -19.01 2.46 0.61
N ALA A 170 -20.13 2.97 0.13
CA ALA A 170 -21.03 2.26 -0.77
C ALA A 170 -21.29 3.10 -2.03
N ARG A 171 -21.81 2.48 -3.08
CA ARG A 171 -22.03 3.13 -4.39
C ARG A 171 -22.86 4.41 -4.32
N ASN A 172 -23.86 4.44 -3.43
CA ASN A 172 -24.79 5.57 -3.27
C ASN A 172 -24.55 6.34 -1.95
N ASP A 173 -23.31 6.28 -1.42
CA ASP A 173 -22.93 6.94 -0.17
C ASP A 173 -21.97 8.11 -0.51
N ASP A 174 -22.57 9.27 -0.76
CA ASP A 174 -21.81 10.49 -1.07
C ASP A 174 -20.92 10.93 0.11
N THR A 175 -21.39 10.73 1.34
CA THR A 175 -20.63 11.07 2.55
C THR A 175 -19.39 10.19 2.67
N GLY A 176 -19.54 8.87 2.54
CA GLY A 176 -18.42 7.94 2.55
C GLY A 176 -17.46 8.18 1.39
N PHE A 177 -17.98 8.53 0.22
CA PHE A 177 -17.16 8.90 -0.93
C PHE A 177 -16.29 10.13 -0.66
N GLN A 178 -16.87 11.19 -0.10
CA GLN A 178 -16.11 12.40 0.26
C GLN A 178 -15.08 12.12 1.35
N GLN A 179 -15.42 11.36 2.38
CA GLN A 179 -14.46 10.96 3.43
C GLN A 179 -13.26 10.20 2.87
N VAL A 180 -13.47 9.30 1.89
CA VAL A 180 -12.37 8.59 1.24
C VAL A 180 -11.51 9.54 0.41
N LEU A 181 -12.11 10.48 -0.31
CA LEU A 181 -11.37 11.48 -1.09
C LEU A 181 -10.53 12.39 -0.20
N GLU A 182 -11.09 12.93 0.87
CA GLU A 182 -10.37 13.77 1.84
C GLU A 182 -9.14 13.06 2.41
N ARG A 183 -9.29 11.76 2.76
CA ARG A 183 -8.17 10.95 3.23
C ARG A 183 -7.15 10.64 2.14
N ALA A 184 -7.61 10.48 0.90
CA ALA A 184 -6.74 10.18 -0.23
C ALA A 184 -6.06 11.44 -0.80
N ASP A 185 -6.62 12.64 -0.59
CA ASP A 185 -6.04 13.90 -1.04
C ASP A 185 -4.63 14.13 -0.47
N TYR A 186 -4.35 13.58 0.72
CA TYR A 186 -2.99 13.56 1.24
C TYR A 186 -1.97 12.98 0.24
N LEU A 187 -2.36 11.99 -0.56
CA LEU A 187 -1.51 11.36 -1.59
C LEU A 187 -1.22 12.31 -2.76
N ALA A 188 -2.06 13.32 -2.96
CA ALA A 188 -1.92 14.31 -4.03
C ALA A 188 -1.08 15.54 -3.63
N LYS A 189 -0.52 15.61 -2.40
CA LYS A 189 0.37 16.69 -1.99
C LYS A 189 1.61 16.77 -2.89
N GLU A 190 2.00 17.97 -3.28
CA GLU A 190 3.25 18.21 -4.01
C GLU A 190 4.47 18.36 -3.09
N HIS A 191 4.24 18.87 -1.87
CA HIS A 191 5.29 19.00 -0.85
C HIS A 191 5.84 17.64 -0.48
N THR A 192 7.01 17.35 -0.19
CA THR A 192 7.64 16.04 0.09
C THR A 192 7.86 15.12 -1.12
N LYS A 193 7.53 15.57 -2.34
CA LYS A 193 7.81 14.81 -3.57
C LYS A 193 9.19 15.20 -4.12
N ALA A 194 10.01 14.21 -4.45
CA ALA A 194 11.25 14.47 -5.16
C ALA A 194 10.98 14.63 -6.66
N HIS A 195 11.36 15.76 -7.20
CA HIS A 195 11.32 16.02 -8.64
C HIS A 195 12.65 15.64 -9.29
N CYS A 196 12.63 15.31 -10.58
CA CYS A 196 13.82 14.99 -11.38
C CYS A 196 14.60 13.72 -10.99
N THR A 197 13.95 12.74 -10.33
CA THR A 197 14.58 11.46 -9.95
C THR A 197 14.41 10.35 -10.99
N GLY A 198 13.69 10.60 -12.09
CA GLY A 198 13.31 9.56 -13.06
C GLY A 198 12.25 8.56 -12.55
N GLU A 199 11.93 8.57 -11.25
CA GLU A 199 10.91 7.71 -10.66
C GLU A 199 9.56 8.44 -10.54
N ARG A 200 8.47 7.68 -10.68
CA ARG A 200 7.12 8.21 -10.47
C ARG A 200 6.87 8.53 -9.01
N ASN A 201 6.24 9.68 -8.74
CA ASN A 201 5.78 10.08 -7.42
C ASN A 201 4.37 9.62 -7.10
N PHE A 202 3.61 9.17 -8.10
CA PHE A 202 2.21 8.79 -7.97
C PHE A 202 1.85 7.66 -8.94
N GLY A 203 0.93 6.81 -8.53
CA GLY A 203 0.34 5.80 -9.40
C GLY A 203 -0.97 5.27 -8.84
N CYS A 204 -1.79 4.70 -9.73
CA CYS A 204 -3.07 4.11 -9.40
C CYS A 204 -3.38 2.92 -10.29
N SER A 205 -4.33 2.08 -9.86
CA SER A 205 -4.87 1.05 -10.72
C SER A 205 -5.58 1.68 -11.93
N ARG A 206 -5.42 1.05 -13.07
CA ARG A 206 -6.17 1.41 -14.28
C ARG A 206 -7.56 0.78 -14.21
N GLY A 207 -8.56 1.47 -14.74
CA GLY A 207 -9.86 0.92 -15.01
C GLY A 207 -9.80 -0.07 -16.15
#